data_b07fdad57136a280f9757b4692533372
#
_entry.id   b07fdad57136a280f9757b4692533372
#
_cell.length_a   1.000
_cell.length_b   1.000
_cell.length_c   1.000
_cell.angle_alpha   90.00
_cell.angle_beta   90.00
_cell.angle_gamma   90.00
#
_symmetry.space_group_name_H-M   'P 1'
#
loop_
_entity.id
_entity.type
_entity.pdbx_description
1 polymer ?
#
loop_
_entity_poly.entity_id
_entity_poly.type
_entity_poly.pdbx_seq_one_letter_code
_entity_poly.pdbx_strand_id
1 'polypeptide(L)'
;MKTRFRFWVGVSLVLVYIVIAAGAIVRVTGSGMGCPDWPKCFGYLIPPTERAQLDWNSQHEYSEGEVIIVDEVLRVAKTDFISSLQYTESNWETYTKHDYAHFNAFHTWVEFINRLAGALAGIATLLVGVLSIRYWKKKKRIPTLSILIILGMGFQAWLGKTVVDSNLLPAKITVHMVMALLIVALLVYLYAYTSPHEKEATTTPTLIKKLGLAAIVLTLIQIGIGTQIRQFIDLQIDFYGLDQAAKWLNPAPFKFYFHRSFSLLVVFINGYLFYILRKMKLNFPVFKWIIFTLICEVFTGILMYYLDFPFASQPLHLLLASLLFGAQLYFLFQLFHQNINTPTYDL
;
A
#
# COMPACT_ATOMS: atom_id res chain seq x y z
N MET A 1 4.54 -10.36 -28.21
CA MET A 1 3.18 -10.05 -27.66
C MET A 1 3.06 -10.37 -26.17
N LYS A 2 3.48 -11.57 -25.70
CA LYS A 2 3.50 -11.91 -24.25
C LYS A 2 4.43 -10.99 -23.43
N THR A 3 5.59 -10.59 -23.97
CA THR A 3 6.55 -9.68 -23.35
C THR A 3 5.94 -8.31 -23.04
N ARG A 4 5.16 -7.72 -23.97
CA ARG A 4 4.51 -6.42 -23.79
C ARG A 4 3.41 -6.46 -22.71
N PHE A 5 2.61 -7.52 -22.64
CA PHE A 5 1.61 -7.70 -21.60
C PHE A 5 2.27 -7.82 -20.23
N ARG A 6 3.28 -8.70 -20.12
CA ARG A 6 4.03 -8.90 -18.87
C ARG A 6 4.75 -7.63 -18.41
N PHE A 7 5.26 -6.82 -19.32
CA PHE A 7 5.85 -5.52 -19.02
C PHE A 7 4.82 -4.63 -18.28
N TRP A 8 3.60 -4.50 -18.79
CA TRP A 8 2.56 -3.69 -18.13
C TRP A 8 2.09 -4.25 -16.80
N VAL A 9 2.07 -5.58 -16.63
CA VAL A 9 1.84 -6.20 -15.31
C VAL A 9 2.95 -5.82 -14.34
N GLY A 10 4.22 -5.84 -14.78
CA GLY A 10 5.36 -5.38 -13.98
C GLY A 10 5.28 -3.90 -13.61
N VAL A 11 4.92 -3.03 -14.57
CA VAL A 11 4.68 -1.60 -14.32
C VAL A 11 3.57 -1.40 -13.27
N SER A 12 2.45 -2.11 -13.40
CA SER A 12 1.36 -2.04 -12.42
C SER A 12 1.82 -2.48 -11.03
N LEU A 13 2.63 -3.54 -10.93
CA LEU A 13 3.19 -4.01 -9.66
C LEU A 13 4.11 -2.97 -9.01
N VAL A 14 4.99 -2.34 -9.79
CA VAL A 14 5.88 -1.27 -9.30
C VAL A 14 5.05 -0.07 -8.82
N LEU A 15 4.04 0.36 -9.58
CA LEU A 15 3.17 1.47 -9.19
C LEU A 15 2.39 1.15 -7.90
N VAL A 16 1.91 -0.08 -7.71
CA VAL A 16 1.25 -0.48 -6.46
C VAL A 16 2.23 -0.40 -5.28
N TYR A 17 3.50 -0.81 -5.43
CA TYR A 17 4.50 -0.61 -4.38
C TYR A 17 4.79 0.87 -4.10
N ILE A 18 4.78 1.72 -5.14
CA ILE A 18 4.91 3.18 -4.97
C ILE A 18 3.71 3.72 -4.16
N VAL A 19 2.48 3.25 -4.41
CA VAL A 19 1.30 3.62 -3.61
C VAL A 19 1.44 3.17 -2.15
N ILE A 20 1.94 1.94 -1.91
CA ILE A 20 2.19 1.45 -0.55
C ILE A 20 3.22 2.36 0.17
N ALA A 21 4.30 2.73 -0.50
CA ALA A 21 5.31 3.63 0.04
C ALA A 21 4.73 5.03 0.31
N ALA A 22 3.99 5.60 -0.63
CA ALA A 22 3.35 6.91 -0.49
C ALA A 22 2.33 6.92 0.68
N GLY A 23 1.49 5.88 0.79
CA GLY A 23 0.56 5.72 1.91
C GLY A 23 1.26 5.59 3.26
N ALA A 24 2.42 4.92 3.31
CA ALA A 24 3.23 4.84 4.51
C ALA A 24 3.84 6.21 4.89
N ILE A 25 4.22 7.03 3.90
CA ILE A 25 4.69 8.40 4.12
C ILE A 25 3.55 9.28 4.63
N VAL A 26 2.36 9.23 4.01
CA VAL A 26 1.15 9.93 4.50
C VAL A 26 0.92 9.64 5.98
N ARG A 27 1.04 8.38 6.39
CA ARG A 27 0.80 7.98 7.77
C ARG A 27 1.85 8.51 8.74
N VAL A 28 3.15 8.45 8.39
CA VAL A 28 4.24 8.88 9.29
C VAL A 28 4.32 10.40 9.41
N THR A 29 3.88 11.12 8.39
CA THR A 29 3.85 12.59 8.40
C THR A 29 2.57 13.15 9.01
N GLY A 30 1.60 12.31 9.42
CA GLY A 30 0.30 12.77 9.89
C GLY A 30 -0.56 13.42 8.80
N SER A 31 -0.26 13.16 7.51
CA SER A 31 -0.91 13.85 6.38
C SER A 31 -2.23 13.22 5.93
N GLY A 32 -2.75 12.22 6.66
CA GLY A 32 -3.93 11.47 6.23
C GLY A 32 -5.25 12.24 6.26
N MET A 33 -5.24 13.47 6.79
CA MET A 33 -6.38 14.40 6.82
C MET A 33 -6.02 15.73 6.12
N GLY A 34 -5.04 15.73 5.24
CA GLY A 34 -4.61 16.93 4.50
C GLY A 34 -5.60 17.39 3.44
N CYS A 35 -6.51 16.52 3.00
CA CYS A 35 -7.57 16.81 2.03
C CYS A 35 -8.94 16.40 2.61
N PRO A 36 -9.85 17.35 2.87
CA PRO A 36 -11.13 17.05 3.51
C PRO A 36 -12.09 16.25 2.64
N ASP A 37 -12.01 16.40 1.33
CA ASP A 37 -12.93 15.84 0.34
C ASP A 37 -12.25 14.81 -0.59
N TRP A 38 -13.05 14.09 -1.34
CA TRP A 38 -12.62 13.10 -2.33
C TRP A 38 -13.61 13.06 -3.50
N PRO A 39 -13.18 12.99 -4.77
CA PRO A 39 -11.79 12.86 -5.27
C PRO A 39 -10.99 14.17 -5.30
N LYS A 40 -11.63 15.32 -5.14
CA LYS A 40 -11.04 16.65 -5.07
C LYS A 40 -10.30 16.85 -3.73
N CYS A 41 -9.65 17.98 -3.58
CA CYS A 41 -9.00 18.41 -2.35
C CYS A 41 -9.32 19.89 -2.11
N PHE A 42 -10.11 20.18 -1.09
CA PHE A 42 -10.75 21.49 -0.84
C PHE A 42 -11.64 21.97 -2.03
N GLY A 43 -12.27 21.02 -2.73
CA GLY A 43 -13.07 21.32 -3.92
C GLY A 43 -12.26 21.48 -5.22
N TYR A 44 -10.93 21.55 -5.15
CA TYR A 44 -10.04 21.71 -6.29
C TYR A 44 -9.53 20.37 -6.82
N LEU A 45 -9.28 20.30 -8.16
CA LEU A 45 -8.59 19.15 -8.78
C LEU A 45 -7.09 19.15 -8.48
N ILE A 46 -6.47 20.34 -8.41
CA ILE A 46 -5.10 20.55 -7.95
C ILE A 46 -5.21 21.31 -6.63
N PRO A 47 -4.69 20.77 -5.53
CA PRO A 47 -4.90 21.34 -4.21
C PRO A 47 -4.27 22.73 -4.06
N PRO A 48 -4.82 23.58 -3.19
CA PRO A 48 -4.27 24.87 -2.88
C PRO A 48 -2.86 24.74 -2.27
N THR A 49 -2.02 25.74 -2.51
CA THR A 49 -0.66 25.84 -1.99
C THR A 49 -0.55 26.81 -0.81
N GLU A 50 -1.51 27.72 -0.69
CA GLU A 50 -1.53 28.77 0.33
C GLU A 50 -2.90 28.86 1.00
N ARG A 51 -2.89 29.21 2.30
CA ARG A 51 -4.12 29.37 3.08
C ARG A 51 -5.03 30.46 2.49
N ALA A 52 -4.44 31.55 1.93
CA ALA A 52 -5.18 32.64 1.33
C ALA A 52 -6.09 32.22 0.15
N GLN A 53 -5.78 31.12 -0.52
CA GLN A 53 -6.61 30.57 -1.60
C GLN A 53 -7.95 29.96 -1.06
N LEU A 54 -8.02 29.73 0.24
CA LEU A 54 -9.21 29.21 0.93
C LEU A 54 -9.97 30.30 1.71
N ASP A 55 -9.55 31.55 1.59
CA ASP A 55 -10.27 32.67 2.17
C ASP A 55 -11.43 33.06 1.28
N TRP A 56 -12.51 33.54 1.90
CA TRP A 56 -13.62 34.11 1.13
C TRP A 56 -13.19 35.38 0.37
N ASN A 57 -13.54 35.47 -0.89
CA ASN A 57 -13.28 36.64 -1.74
C ASN A 57 -14.60 37.20 -2.29
N SER A 58 -14.72 38.55 -2.32
CA SER A 58 -15.83 39.24 -2.97
C SER A 58 -15.71 39.19 -4.49
N GLN A 59 -16.85 39.16 -5.20
CA GLN A 59 -16.92 39.12 -6.65
C GLN A 59 -16.13 37.97 -7.30
N HIS A 60 -16.00 36.88 -6.57
CA HIS A 60 -15.32 35.65 -7.01
C HIS A 60 -16.35 34.60 -7.44
N GLU A 61 -16.03 33.85 -8.50
CA GLU A 61 -16.85 32.74 -8.98
C GLU A 61 -16.47 31.47 -8.19
N TYR A 62 -17.42 30.97 -7.41
CA TYR A 62 -17.29 29.72 -6.67
C TYR A 62 -18.04 28.61 -7.36
N SER A 63 -17.42 27.45 -7.50
CA SER A 63 -18.05 26.25 -8.05
C SER A 63 -18.68 25.40 -6.95
N GLU A 64 -19.73 24.65 -7.29
CA GLU A 64 -20.35 23.66 -6.38
C GLU A 64 -19.30 22.70 -5.81
N GLY A 65 -19.32 22.56 -4.48
CA GLY A 65 -18.38 21.72 -3.74
C GLY A 65 -17.01 22.34 -3.49
N GLU A 66 -16.77 23.60 -3.90
CA GLU A 66 -15.56 24.32 -3.53
C GLU A 66 -15.57 24.66 -2.03
N VAL A 67 -14.40 24.52 -1.38
CA VAL A 67 -14.28 24.64 0.07
C VAL A 67 -13.49 25.89 0.42
N ILE A 68 -14.03 26.69 1.32
CA ILE A 68 -13.36 27.82 1.97
C ILE A 68 -13.29 27.63 3.47
N ILE A 69 -12.47 28.39 4.16
CA ILE A 69 -12.38 28.40 5.62
C ILE A 69 -12.80 29.79 6.14
N VAL A 70 -13.90 29.83 6.87
CA VAL A 70 -14.43 31.02 7.53
C VAL A 70 -14.56 30.73 9.03
N ASP A 71 -13.96 31.57 9.86
CA ASP A 71 -13.97 31.42 11.34
C ASP A 71 -13.50 30.03 11.79
N GLU A 72 -12.39 29.54 11.20
CA GLU A 72 -11.81 28.21 11.45
C GLU A 72 -12.78 27.04 11.18
N VAL A 73 -13.84 27.26 10.38
CA VAL A 73 -14.81 26.25 9.96
C VAL A 73 -14.77 26.09 8.45
N LEU A 74 -14.75 24.83 8.00
CA LEU A 74 -14.88 24.50 6.58
C LEU A 74 -16.29 24.79 6.09
N ARG A 75 -16.40 25.58 5.01
CA ARG A 75 -17.65 25.92 4.33
C ARG A 75 -17.59 25.41 2.90
N VAL A 76 -18.64 24.77 2.44
CA VAL A 76 -18.74 24.18 1.10
C VAL A 76 -19.78 24.94 0.29
N ALA A 77 -19.42 25.36 -0.93
CA ALA A 77 -20.36 26.01 -1.84
C ALA A 77 -21.48 25.04 -2.25
N LYS A 78 -22.75 25.46 -2.05
CA LYS A 78 -23.94 24.64 -2.36
C LYS A 78 -24.19 24.49 -3.84
N THR A 79 -23.88 25.52 -4.61
CA THR A 79 -24.09 25.63 -6.05
C THR A 79 -23.03 26.53 -6.64
N ASP A 80 -22.93 26.61 -7.96
CA ASP A 80 -22.13 27.64 -8.63
C ASP A 80 -22.75 29.01 -8.38
N PHE A 81 -21.96 29.99 -7.97
CA PHE A 81 -22.40 31.37 -7.76
C PHE A 81 -21.25 32.36 -7.81
N ILE A 82 -21.57 33.62 -8.07
CA ILE A 82 -20.63 34.75 -7.92
C ILE A 82 -20.91 35.43 -6.58
N SER A 83 -19.88 35.52 -5.73
CA SER A 83 -20.00 36.17 -4.42
C SER A 83 -20.33 37.67 -4.54
N SER A 84 -21.13 38.17 -3.63
CA SER A 84 -21.46 39.59 -3.48
C SER A 84 -20.30 40.36 -2.84
N LEU A 85 -20.55 41.66 -2.52
CA LEU A 85 -19.57 42.46 -1.76
C LEU A 85 -19.46 42.05 -0.30
N GLN A 86 -20.44 41.29 0.21
CA GLN A 86 -20.47 40.80 1.61
C GLN A 86 -20.66 39.29 1.62
N TYR A 87 -20.10 38.62 2.63
CA TYR A 87 -20.29 37.20 2.85
C TYR A 87 -21.77 36.88 3.10
N THR A 88 -22.28 35.89 2.40
CA THR A 88 -23.67 35.44 2.52
C THR A 88 -23.71 33.97 2.89
N GLU A 89 -24.05 33.65 4.13
CA GLU A 89 -24.00 32.30 4.67
C GLU A 89 -24.95 31.33 3.96
N SER A 90 -26.05 31.80 3.37
CA SER A 90 -27.04 30.97 2.67
C SER A 90 -26.45 30.19 1.48
N ASN A 91 -25.35 30.67 0.88
CA ASN A 91 -24.66 30.03 -0.25
C ASN A 91 -23.75 28.88 0.17
N TRP A 92 -23.54 28.70 1.47
CA TRP A 92 -22.58 27.75 2.02
C TRP A 92 -23.25 26.69 2.90
N GLU A 93 -22.66 25.51 2.93
CA GLU A 93 -22.95 24.47 3.90
C GLU A 93 -21.76 24.26 4.81
N THR A 94 -22.01 23.95 6.08
CA THR A 94 -20.95 23.53 7.00
C THR A 94 -20.50 22.13 6.60
N TYR A 95 -19.20 21.92 6.49
CA TYR A 95 -18.64 20.60 6.26
C TYR A 95 -18.86 19.70 7.46
N THR A 96 -19.55 18.57 7.29
CA THR A 96 -20.02 17.73 8.40
C THR A 96 -19.28 16.41 8.59
N LYS A 97 -18.33 16.09 7.69
CA LYS A 97 -17.65 14.78 7.76
C LYS A 97 -16.57 14.74 8.84
N HIS A 98 -15.94 15.86 9.17
CA HIS A 98 -14.95 16.00 10.25
C HIS A 98 -14.76 17.48 10.60
N ASP A 99 -14.26 17.74 11.81
CA ASP A 99 -14.07 19.11 12.35
C ASP A 99 -12.68 19.70 12.02
N TYR A 100 -11.85 19.01 11.25
CA TYR A 100 -10.50 19.43 10.94
C TYR A 100 -10.48 20.53 9.90
N ALA A 101 -10.27 21.76 10.33
CA ALA A 101 -10.28 22.98 9.50
C ALA A 101 -8.90 23.60 9.27
N HIS A 102 -7.83 22.99 9.83
CA HIS A 102 -6.49 23.55 9.68
C HIS A 102 -5.89 23.20 8.31
N PHE A 103 -5.65 24.22 7.49
CA PHE A 103 -4.91 24.05 6.25
C PHE A 103 -3.42 23.98 6.52
N ASN A 104 -2.78 22.94 5.98
CA ASN A 104 -1.34 22.79 5.93
C ASN A 104 -0.95 22.30 4.53
N ALA A 105 -0.30 23.15 3.76
CA ALA A 105 0.09 22.85 2.38
C ALA A 105 0.94 21.56 2.27
N PHE A 106 1.87 21.33 3.20
CA PHE A 106 2.68 20.10 3.21
C PHE A 106 1.81 18.86 3.34
N HIS A 107 0.91 18.79 4.32
CA HIS A 107 0.02 17.66 4.53
C HIS A 107 -0.92 17.46 3.34
N THR A 108 -1.48 18.54 2.82
CA THR A 108 -2.36 18.55 1.64
C THR A 108 -1.66 17.94 0.43
N TRP A 109 -0.46 18.38 0.12
CA TRP A 109 0.28 17.90 -1.05
C TRP A 109 0.81 16.48 -0.88
N VAL A 110 1.24 16.07 0.31
CA VAL A 110 1.65 14.69 0.60
C VAL A 110 0.49 13.73 0.38
N GLU A 111 -0.71 14.07 0.87
CA GLU A 111 -1.89 13.25 0.63
C GLU A 111 -2.30 13.23 -0.83
N PHE A 112 -2.30 14.38 -1.51
CA PHE A 112 -2.64 14.48 -2.93
C PHE A 112 -1.69 13.65 -3.82
N ILE A 113 -0.38 13.70 -3.57
CA ILE A 113 0.61 12.88 -4.31
C ILE A 113 0.32 11.38 -4.12
N ASN A 114 -0.07 10.95 -2.92
CA ASN A 114 -0.49 9.56 -2.69
C ASN A 114 -1.74 9.20 -3.50
N ARG A 115 -2.75 10.08 -3.56
CA ARG A 115 -3.94 9.87 -4.39
C ARG A 115 -3.59 9.80 -5.88
N LEU A 116 -2.69 10.66 -6.35
CA LEU A 116 -2.20 10.67 -7.75
C LEU A 116 -1.46 9.38 -8.09
N ALA A 117 -0.59 8.89 -7.20
CA ALA A 117 0.07 7.59 -7.35
C ALA A 117 -0.96 6.45 -7.47
N GLY A 118 -2.01 6.48 -6.63
CA GLY A 118 -3.13 5.54 -6.69
C GLY A 118 -3.88 5.59 -8.04
N ALA A 119 -4.14 6.78 -8.57
CA ALA A 119 -4.77 6.96 -9.86
C ALA A 119 -3.91 6.40 -11.01
N LEU A 120 -2.60 6.66 -10.99
CA LEU A 120 -1.66 6.11 -11.98
C LEU A 120 -1.61 4.57 -11.93
N ALA A 121 -1.58 3.98 -10.72
CA ALA A 121 -1.67 2.53 -10.55
C ALA A 121 -3.00 1.96 -11.09
N GLY A 122 -4.11 2.67 -10.85
CA GLY A 122 -5.43 2.35 -11.40
C GLY A 122 -5.44 2.33 -12.93
N ILE A 123 -4.89 3.37 -13.56
CA ILE A 123 -4.79 3.46 -15.03
C ILE A 123 -3.92 2.31 -15.59
N ALA A 124 -2.79 2.02 -14.95
CA ALA A 124 -1.92 0.92 -15.39
C ALA A 124 -2.64 -0.45 -15.30
N THR A 125 -3.39 -0.70 -14.22
CA THR A 125 -4.16 -1.95 -14.05
C THR A 125 -5.34 -2.03 -15.03
N LEU A 126 -6.00 -0.93 -15.35
CA LEU A 126 -7.01 -0.86 -16.42
C LEU A 126 -6.40 -1.23 -17.77
N LEU A 127 -5.20 -0.70 -18.08
CA LEU A 127 -4.49 -1.05 -19.32
C LEU A 127 -4.15 -2.55 -19.37
N VAL A 128 -3.72 -3.16 -18.23
CA VAL A 128 -3.54 -4.61 -18.13
C VAL A 128 -4.85 -5.33 -18.42
N GLY A 129 -5.98 -4.85 -17.89
CA GLY A 129 -7.31 -5.38 -18.18
C GLY A 129 -7.64 -5.38 -19.68
N VAL A 130 -7.51 -4.23 -20.34
CA VAL A 130 -7.75 -4.08 -21.78
C VAL A 130 -6.83 -5.02 -22.59
N LEU A 131 -5.55 -5.05 -22.28
CA LEU A 131 -4.60 -5.93 -22.94
C LEU A 131 -4.88 -7.42 -22.68
N SER A 132 -5.55 -7.77 -21.60
CA SER A 132 -5.89 -9.15 -21.24
C SER A 132 -7.03 -9.74 -22.09
N ILE A 133 -7.91 -8.92 -22.66
CA ILE A 133 -9.08 -9.34 -23.46
C ILE A 133 -8.68 -10.28 -24.61
N ARG A 134 -7.51 -10.04 -25.22
CA ARG A 134 -6.97 -10.86 -26.32
C ARG A 134 -6.69 -12.31 -25.93
N TYR A 135 -6.59 -12.60 -24.62
CA TYR A 135 -6.34 -13.95 -24.10
C TYR A 135 -7.63 -14.69 -23.76
N TRP A 136 -8.82 -14.07 -23.87
CA TRP A 136 -10.09 -14.63 -23.43
C TRP A 136 -10.37 -16.02 -24.00
N LYS A 137 -10.12 -16.23 -25.30
CA LYS A 137 -10.36 -17.51 -25.98
C LYS A 137 -9.30 -18.58 -25.68
N LYS A 138 -8.06 -18.17 -25.36
CA LYS A 138 -6.89 -19.09 -25.26
C LYS A 138 -6.51 -19.41 -23.82
N LYS A 139 -6.58 -18.45 -22.90
CA LYS A 139 -6.11 -18.54 -21.51
C LYS A 139 -7.01 -17.70 -20.59
N LYS A 140 -8.23 -18.17 -20.34
CA LYS A 140 -9.27 -17.46 -19.55
C LYS A 140 -8.77 -16.93 -18.19
N ARG A 141 -7.79 -17.61 -17.57
CA ARG A 141 -7.20 -17.17 -16.27
C ARG A 141 -6.59 -15.77 -16.34
N ILE A 142 -6.01 -15.37 -17.49
CA ILE A 142 -5.38 -14.03 -17.63
C ILE A 142 -6.42 -12.90 -17.51
N PRO A 143 -7.49 -12.85 -18.32
CA PRO A 143 -8.51 -11.81 -18.19
C PRO A 143 -9.27 -11.90 -16.85
N THR A 144 -9.56 -13.09 -16.33
CA THR A 144 -10.21 -13.23 -15.02
C THR A 144 -9.38 -12.58 -13.91
N LEU A 145 -8.07 -12.87 -13.85
CA LEU A 145 -7.18 -12.24 -12.87
C LEU A 145 -7.08 -10.72 -13.07
N SER A 146 -7.02 -10.26 -14.33
CA SER A 146 -6.97 -8.82 -14.62
C SER A 146 -8.24 -8.11 -14.16
N ILE A 147 -9.42 -8.72 -14.34
CA ILE A 147 -10.69 -8.19 -13.82
C ILE A 147 -10.68 -8.13 -12.29
N LEU A 148 -10.22 -9.20 -11.63
CA LEU A 148 -10.12 -9.22 -10.16
C LEU A 148 -9.18 -8.13 -9.64
N ILE A 149 -8.07 -7.86 -10.34
CA ILE A 149 -7.15 -6.77 -10.00
C ILE A 149 -7.84 -5.41 -10.15
N ILE A 150 -8.57 -5.18 -11.24
CA ILE A 150 -9.31 -3.92 -11.47
C ILE A 150 -10.37 -3.72 -10.38
N LEU A 151 -11.16 -4.76 -10.07
CA LEU A 151 -12.15 -4.69 -8.99
C LEU A 151 -11.49 -4.44 -7.64
N GLY A 152 -10.35 -5.10 -7.39
CA GLY A 152 -9.53 -4.88 -6.21
C GLY A 152 -9.03 -3.45 -6.11
N MET A 153 -8.56 -2.84 -7.20
CA MET A 153 -8.11 -1.45 -7.23
C MET A 153 -9.27 -0.46 -6.99
N GLY A 154 -10.44 -0.71 -7.58
CA GLY A 154 -11.64 0.09 -7.30
C GLY A 154 -12.08 0.01 -5.84
N PHE A 155 -12.08 -1.19 -5.28
CA PHE A 155 -12.38 -1.40 -3.86
C PHE A 155 -11.33 -0.75 -2.95
N GLN A 156 -10.05 -0.80 -3.32
CA GLN A 156 -8.96 -0.14 -2.62
C GLN A 156 -9.14 1.38 -2.59
N ALA A 157 -9.56 2.00 -3.70
CA ALA A 157 -9.84 3.43 -3.76
C ALA A 157 -11.02 3.81 -2.84
N TRP A 158 -12.09 3.00 -2.84
CA TRP A 158 -13.23 3.18 -1.94
C TRP A 158 -12.82 3.00 -0.47
N LEU A 159 -11.99 2.00 -0.14
CA LEU A 159 -11.46 1.84 1.21
C LEU A 159 -10.64 3.06 1.64
N GLY A 160 -9.78 3.60 0.75
CA GLY A 160 -9.02 4.82 1.02
C GLY A 160 -9.92 6.01 1.39
N LYS A 161 -11.01 6.21 0.61
CA LYS A 161 -12.05 7.21 0.96
C LYS A 161 -12.63 6.96 2.35
N THR A 162 -13.01 5.71 2.67
CA THR A 162 -13.61 5.39 3.97
C THR A 162 -12.65 5.54 5.15
N VAL A 163 -11.33 5.43 4.93
CA VAL A 163 -10.30 5.72 5.94
C VAL A 163 -10.35 7.20 6.32
N VAL A 164 -10.37 8.10 5.33
CA VAL A 164 -10.49 9.56 5.56
C VAL A 164 -11.85 9.89 6.20
N ASP A 165 -12.96 9.43 5.63
CA ASP A 165 -14.32 9.70 6.15
C ASP A 165 -14.54 9.21 7.60
N SER A 166 -13.69 8.31 8.10
CA SER A 166 -13.77 7.79 9.47
C SER A 166 -12.73 8.38 10.42
N ASN A 167 -12.11 9.48 10.03
CA ASN A 167 -11.06 10.11 10.83
C ASN A 167 -9.94 9.13 11.20
N LEU A 168 -9.43 8.41 10.17
CA LEU A 168 -8.31 7.47 10.24
C LEU A 168 -8.52 6.27 11.20
N LEU A 169 -9.74 5.75 11.28
CA LEU A 169 -10.04 4.62 12.16
C LEU A 169 -9.07 3.45 11.94
N PRO A 170 -8.33 2.97 12.97
CA PRO A 170 -7.26 1.98 12.82
C PRO A 170 -7.67 0.67 12.15
N ALA A 171 -8.90 0.20 12.40
CA ALA A 171 -9.42 -1.01 11.76
C ALA A 171 -9.54 -0.85 10.25
N LYS A 172 -9.99 0.31 9.75
CA LYS A 172 -10.10 0.59 8.31
C LYS A 172 -8.73 0.71 7.65
N ILE A 173 -7.75 1.33 8.32
CA ILE A 173 -6.36 1.37 7.84
C ILE A 173 -5.81 -0.05 7.68
N THR A 174 -6.07 -0.94 8.65
CA THR A 174 -5.62 -2.33 8.57
C THR A 174 -6.25 -3.08 7.40
N VAL A 175 -7.57 -2.95 7.20
CA VAL A 175 -8.27 -3.58 6.07
C VAL A 175 -7.75 -3.05 4.73
N HIS A 176 -7.51 -1.74 4.62
CA HIS A 176 -6.93 -1.09 3.45
C HIS A 176 -5.53 -1.66 3.14
N MET A 177 -4.68 -1.86 4.14
CA MET A 177 -3.35 -2.45 3.98
C MET A 177 -3.42 -3.93 3.55
N VAL A 178 -4.29 -4.74 4.17
CA VAL A 178 -4.48 -6.15 3.79
C VAL A 178 -4.95 -6.26 2.33
N MET A 179 -5.86 -5.39 1.92
CA MET A 179 -6.33 -5.33 0.53
C MET A 179 -5.20 -4.98 -0.45
N ALA A 180 -4.30 -4.05 -0.08
CA ALA A 180 -3.12 -3.74 -0.89
C ALA A 180 -2.21 -4.97 -1.08
N LEU A 181 -1.97 -5.76 -0.01
CA LEU A 181 -1.21 -7.01 -0.10
C LEU A 181 -1.92 -8.06 -0.99
N LEU A 182 -3.25 -8.11 -0.98
CA LEU A 182 -4.01 -8.99 -1.87
C LEU A 182 -3.84 -8.58 -3.34
N ILE A 183 -3.87 -7.29 -3.64
CA ILE A 183 -3.60 -6.77 -5.01
C ILE A 183 -2.17 -7.12 -5.44
N VAL A 184 -1.18 -6.93 -4.56
CA VAL A 184 0.21 -7.37 -4.81
C VAL A 184 0.24 -8.87 -5.12
N ALA A 185 -0.45 -9.71 -4.33
CA ALA A 185 -0.50 -11.16 -4.56
C ALA A 185 -1.07 -11.52 -5.93
N LEU A 186 -2.17 -10.88 -6.34
CA LEU A 186 -2.80 -11.10 -7.65
C LEU A 186 -1.87 -10.66 -8.80
N LEU A 187 -1.21 -9.50 -8.68
CA LEU A 187 -0.26 -9.00 -9.68
C LEU A 187 0.98 -9.89 -9.77
N VAL A 188 1.56 -10.31 -8.64
CA VAL A 188 2.70 -11.24 -8.61
C VAL A 188 2.33 -12.57 -9.23
N TYR A 189 1.12 -13.11 -8.93
CA TYR A 189 0.63 -14.33 -9.55
C TYR A 189 0.48 -14.17 -11.07
N LEU A 190 -0.16 -13.09 -11.53
CA LEU A 190 -0.32 -12.80 -12.96
C LEU A 190 1.03 -12.65 -13.66
N TYR A 191 1.99 -11.98 -13.02
CA TYR A 191 3.36 -11.81 -13.52
C TYR A 191 4.10 -13.15 -13.64
N ALA A 192 4.02 -14.00 -12.62
CA ALA A 192 4.59 -15.34 -12.64
C ALA A 192 3.93 -16.24 -13.69
N TYR A 193 2.59 -16.24 -13.77
CA TYR A 193 1.82 -17.04 -14.73
C TYR A 193 2.11 -16.69 -16.20
N THR A 194 2.51 -15.45 -16.48
CA THR A 194 2.84 -14.97 -17.82
C THR A 194 4.34 -15.03 -18.14
N SER A 195 5.17 -15.49 -17.19
CA SER A 195 6.62 -15.68 -17.42
C SER A 195 6.89 -16.73 -18.50
N PRO A 196 7.96 -16.57 -19.30
CA PRO A 196 8.50 -17.65 -20.09
C PRO A 196 8.93 -18.79 -19.16
N HIS A 197 8.55 -20.00 -19.48
CA HIS A 197 8.96 -21.18 -18.71
C HIS A 197 10.33 -21.61 -19.24
N GLU A 198 11.36 -21.52 -18.43
CA GLU A 198 12.60 -22.24 -18.69
C GLU A 198 12.35 -23.72 -18.41
N LYS A 199 12.70 -24.56 -19.40
CA LYS A 199 12.42 -26.01 -19.41
C LYS A 199 13.37 -26.82 -18.53
N GLU A 200 13.87 -26.32 -17.42
CA GLU A 200 14.58 -27.20 -16.50
C GLU A 200 13.58 -27.99 -15.65
N ALA A 201 13.36 -29.23 -16.08
CA ALA A 201 12.51 -30.22 -15.39
C ALA A 201 13.23 -30.76 -14.13
N THR A 202 13.59 -29.91 -13.19
CA THR A 202 14.03 -30.35 -11.87
C THR A 202 12.80 -30.49 -10.97
N THR A 203 12.49 -31.70 -10.57
CA THR A 203 11.44 -31.97 -9.58
C THR A 203 11.84 -31.36 -8.24
N THR A 204 11.22 -30.23 -7.90
CA THR A 204 11.48 -29.58 -6.61
C THR A 204 10.90 -30.43 -5.47
N PRO A 205 11.70 -30.77 -4.44
CA PRO A 205 11.25 -31.57 -3.31
C PRO A 205 10.03 -30.94 -2.59
N THR A 206 9.11 -31.77 -2.17
CA THR A 206 7.90 -31.34 -1.43
C THR A 206 8.24 -30.55 -0.16
N LEU A 207 9.39 -30.85 0.46
CA LEU A 207 9.87 -30.12 1.64
C LEU A 207 10.07 -28.63 1.34
N ILE A 208 10.71 -28.28 0.21
CA ILE A 208 10.94 -26.88 -0.19
C ILE A 208 9.62 -26.14 -0.39
N LYS A 209 8.61 -26.78 -0.98
CA LYS A 209 7.27 -26.21 -1.14
C LYS A 209 6.59 -25.95 0.20
N LYS A 210 6.67 -26.92 1.13
CA LYS A 210 6.12 -26.76 2.49
C LYS A 210 6.83 -25.64 3.27
N LEU A 211 8.15 -25.58 3.20
CA LEU A 211 8.91 -24.51 3.84
C LEU A 211 8.63 -23.14 3.22
N GLY A 212 8.50 -23.06 1.90
CA GLY A 212 8.12 -21.81 1.21
C GLY A 212 6.73 -21.32 1.63
N LEU A 213 5.76 -22.23 1.73
CA LEU A 213 4.41 -21.89 2.24
C LEU A 213 4.47 -21.43 3.71
N ALA A 214 5.21 -22.14 4.56
CA ALA A 214 5.39 -21.78 5.95
C ALA A 214 6.05 -20.40 6.09
N ALA A 215 7.06 -20.08 5.27
CA ALA A 215 7.72 -18.78 5.28
C ALA A 215 6.72 -17.63 4.98
N ILE A 216 5.84 -17.79 3.99
CA ILE A 216 4.79 -16.79 3.67
C ILE A 216 3.80 -16.65 4.83
N VAL A 217 3.33 -17.76 5.40
CA VAL A 217 2.37 -17.72 6.52
C VAL A 217 2.99 -17.00 7.72
N LEU A 218 4.24 -17.32 8.08
CA LEU A 218 4.94 -16.65 9.16
C LEU A 218 5.15 -15.15 8.87
N THR A 219 5.47 -14.80 7.62
CA THR A 219 5.61 -13.38 7.21
C THR A 219 4.27 -12.65 7.34
N LEU A 220 3.15 -13.25 6.93
CA LEU A 220 1.82 -12.63 7.08
C LEU A 220 1.44 -12.45 8.56
N ILE A 221 1.74 -13.41 9.42
CA ILE A 221 1.54 -13.29 10.88
C ILE A 221 2.40 -12.15 11.42
N GLN A 222 3.67 -12.08 11.03
CA GLN A 222 4.60 -11.02 11.42
C GLN A 222 4.11 -9.63 11.00
N ILE A 223 3.60 -9.48 9.78
CA ILE A 223 2.98 -8.26 9.28
C ILE A 223 1.75 -7.92 10.15
N GLY A 224 0.88 -8.89 10.41
CA GLY A 224 -0.32 -8.69 11.23
C GLY A 224 0.01 -8.20 12.65
N ILE A 225 1.03 -8.76 13.29
CA ILE A 225 1.50 -8.30 14.61
C ILE A 225 2.09 -6.88 14.50
N GLY A 226 2.90 -6.62 13.45
CA GLY A 226 3.50 -5.31 13.19
C GLY A 226 2.44 -4.21 13.04
N THR A 227 1.30 -4.49 12.39
CA THR A 227 0.20 -3.51 12.28
C THR A 227 -0.40 -3.14 13.64
N GLN A 228 -0.49 -4.11 14.56
CA GLN A 228 -0.98 -3.87 15.91
C GLN A 228 -0.04 -2.98 16.74
N ILE A 229 1.28 -3.13 16.53
CA ILE A 229 2.29 -2.27 17.15
C ILE A 229 2.18 -0.86 16.55
N ARG A 230 2.03 -0.77 15.24
CA ARG A 230 1.86 0.53 14.58
C ARG A 230 0.62 1.27 15.08
N GLN A 231 -0.50 0.58 15.30
CA GLN A 231 -1.69 1.18 15.93
C GLN A 231 -1.41 1.70 17.34
N PHE A 232 -0.63 0.95 18.14
CA PHE A 232 -0.20 1.40 19.46
C PHE A 232 0.65 2.67 19.34
N ILE A 233 1.60 2.72 18.40
CA ILE A 233 2.46 3.89 18.18
C ILE A 233 1.62 5.11 17.73
N ASP A 234 0.59 4.94 16.88
CA ASP A 234 -0.30 6.04 16.49
C ASP A 234 -0.97 6.67 17.72
N LEU A 235 -1.49 5.84 18.65
CA LEU A 235 -2.07 6.34 19.91
C LEU A 235 -1.02 7.07 20.78
N GLN A 236 0.23 6.64 20.77
CA GLN A 236 1.29 7.34 21.50
C GLN A 236 1.67 8.67 20.82
N ILE A 237 1.65 8.73 19.48
CA ILE A 237 1.84 9.97 18.73
C ILE A 237 0.72 10.97 19.06
N ASP A 238 -0.53 10.51 19.09
CA ASP A 238 -1.69 11.36 19.42
C ASP A 238 -1.58 11.91 20.85
N PHE A 239 -1.02 11.12 21.79
CA PHE A 239 -0.89 11.52 23.19
C PHE A 239 0.35 12.38 23.47
N TYR A 240 1.53 12.02 22.91
CA TYR A 240 2.81 12.70 23.21
C TYR A 240 3.24 13.71 22.15
N GLY A 241 2.69 13.64 20.94
CA GLY A 241 3.13 14.41 19.77
C GLY A 241 4.25 13.74 18.97
N LEU A 242 4.47 14.26 17.76
CA LEU A 242 5.48 13.75 16.82
C LEU A 242 6.91 13.96 17.32
N ASP A 243 7.15 14.99 18.12
CA ASP A 243 8.50 15.35 18.62
C ASP A 243 8.97 14.49 19.80
N GLN A 244 8.13 13.60 20.32
CA GLN A 244 8.40 12.79 21.51
C GLN A 244 8.63 11.30 21.16
N ALA A 245 9.33 11.02 20.07
CA ALA A 245 9.51 9.65 19.54
C ALA A 245 10.11 8.67 20.56
N ALA A 246 11.00 9.13 21.45
CA ALA A 246 11.56 8.33 22.53
C ALA A 246 10.51 7.79 23.54
N LYS A 247 9.30 8.37 23.57
CA LYS A 247 8.21 7.92 24.46
C LYS A 247 7.28 6.92 23.80
N TRP A 248 7.26 6.79 22.47
CA TRP A 248 6.27 5.97 21.76
C TRP A 248 6.35 4.47 22.08
N LEU A 249 7.53 3.95 22.47
CA LEU A 249 7.73 2.58 22.94
C LEU A 249 8.24 2.50 24.39
N ASN A 250 7.98 3.49 25.21
CA ASN A 250 8.41 3.50 26.61
C ASN A 250 7.23 3.77 27.58
N PRO A 251 6.69 2.73 28.27
CA PRO A 251 7.11 1.33 28.21
C PRO A 251 6.61 0.60 26.94
N ALA A 252 7.46 -0.28 26.39
CA ALA A 252 7.08 -1.06 25.24
C ALA A 252 6.02 -2.12 25.61
N PRO A 253 4.94 -2.29 24.81
CA PRO A 253 3.91 -3.28 25.08
C PRO A 253 4.41 -4.71 24.83
N PHE A 254 3.78 -5.71 25.47
CA PHE A 254 4.11 -7.13 25.25
C PHE A 254 4.14 -7.53 23.78
N LYS A 255 3.19 -7.00 22.97
CA LYS A 255 3.13 -7.26 21.52
C LYS A 255 4.41 -6.88 20.78
N PHE A 256 5.14 -5.84 21.24
CA PHE A 256 6.41 -5.44 20.66
C PHE A 256 7.49 -6.53 20.89
N TYR A 257 7.63 -7.03 22.12
CA TYR A 257 8.58 -8.09 22.43
C TYR A 257 8.25 -9.38 21.68
N PHE A 258 6.96 -9.69 21.54
CA PHE A 258 6.51 -10.83 20.74
C PHE A 258 6.88 -10.67 19.27
N HIS A 259 6.58 -9.52 18.65
CA HIS A 259 6.95 -9.21 17.26
C HIS A 259 8.47 -9.35 17.04
N ARG A 260 9.26 -8.75 17.91
CA ARG A 260 10.73 -8.83 17.88
C ARG A 260 11.23 -10.28 17.95
N SER A 261 10.71 -11.08 18.86
CA SER A 261 11.13 -12.47 19.03
C SER A 261 10.63 -13.37 17.90
N PHE A 262 9.40 -13.13 17.42
CA PHE A 262 8.82 -13.88 16.31
C PHE A 262 9.56 -13.64 14.99
N SER A 263 10.17 -12.45 14.80
CA SER A 263 11.00 -12.16 13.63
C SER A 263 12.16 -13.14 13.46
N LEU A 264 12.73 -13.66 14.57
CA LEU A 264 13.80 -14.68 14.54
C LEU A 264 13.32 -15.97 13.86
N LEU A 265 12.05 -16.36 14.03
CA LEU A 265 11.48 -17.54 13.37
C LEU A 265 11.35 -17.29 11.86
N VAL A 266 10.95 -16.07 11.44
CA VAL A 266 10.90 -15.68 10.02
C VAL A 266 12.30 -15.69 9.41
N VAL A 267 13.30 -15.17 10.12
CA VAL A 267 14.71 -15.22 9.69
C VAL A 267 15.20 -16.66 9.56
N PHE A 268 14.93 -17.48 10.57
CA PHE A 268 15.37 -18.87 10.60
C PHE A 268 14.81 -19.68 9.43
N ILE A 269 13.49 -19.60 9.17
CA ILE A 269 12.88 -20.39 8.09
C ILE A 269 13.40 -19.99 6.70
N ASN A 270 13.58 -18.69 6.45
CA ASN A 270 14.12 -18.20 5.18
C ASN A 270 15.62 -18.52 5.04
N GLY A 271 16.40 -18.43 6.13
CA GLY A 271 17.81 -18.83 6.16
C GLY A 271 17.98 -20.33 5.91
N TYR A 272 17.13 -21.17 6.53
CA TYR A 272 17.14 -22.61 6.30
C TYR A 272 16.75 -22.99 4.87
N LEU A 273 15.74 -22.32 4.30
CA LEU A 273 15.39 -22.46 2.89
C LEU A 273 16.57 -22.10 1.99
N PHE A 274 17.25 -21.00 2.25
CA PHE A 274 18.44 -20.59 1.50
C PHE A 274 19.54 -21.64 1.54
N TYR A 275 19.81 -22.18 2.74
CA TYR A 275 20.77 -23.26 2.93
C TYR A 275 20.43 -24.50 2.10
N ILE A 276 19.16 -24.98 2.15
CA ILE A 276 18.74 -26.16 1.38
C ILE A 276 18.85 -25.91 -0.13
N LEU A 277 18.38 -24.75 -0.62
CA LEU A 277 18.48 -24.41 -2.03
C LEU A 277 19.93 -24.42 -2.52
N ARG A 278 20.86 -23.89 -1.73
CA ARG A 278 22.30 -23.93 -2.03
C ARG A 278 22.87 -25.32 -2.02
N LYS A 279 22.54 -26.13 -0.98
CA LYS A 279 22.98 -27.53 -0.84
C LYS A 279 22.51 -28.37 -2.02
N MET A 280 21.29 -28.17 -2.49
CA MET A 280 20.70 -28.89 -3.62
C MET A 280 21.07 -28.28 -5.00
N LYS A 281 21.90 -27.23 -5.03
CA LYS A 281 22.29 -26.49 -6.23
C LYS A 281 21.08 -25.98 -7.06
N LEU A 282 19.96 -25.72 -6.39
CA LEU A 282 18.77 -25.14 -7.03
C LEU A 282 18.94 -23.62 -7.13
N ASN A 283 18.83 -23.09 -8.35
CA ASN A 283 19.04 -21.67 -8.59
C ASN A 283 17.70 -20.93 -8.74
N PHE A 284 17.36 -20.15 -7.71
CA PHE A 284 16.23 -19.23 -7.71
C PHE A 284 16.74 -17.81 -7.47
N PRO A 285 16.97 -17.00 -8.49
CA PRO A 285 17.54 -15.64 -8.34
C PRO A 285 16.73 -14.76 -7.40
N VAL A 286 15.40 -14.92 -7.36
CA VAL A 286 14.52 -14.16 -6.45
C VAL A 286 14.87 -14.39 -4.97
N PHE A 287 15.45 -15.55 -4.63
CA PHE A 287 15.77 -15.87 -3.24
C PHE A 287 16.90 -15.00 -2.67
N LYS A 288 17.79 -14.46 -3.50
CA LYS A 288 18.77 -13.45 -3.08
C LYS A 288 18.08 -12.16 -2.62
N TRP A 289 17.02 -11.76 -3.31
CA TRP A 289 16.21 -10.61 -2.94
C TRP A 289 15.42 -10.84 -1.65
N ILE A 290 14.90 -12.07 -1.42
CA ILE A 290 14.24 -12.45 -0.16
C ILE A 290 15.22 -12.26 1.02
N ILE A 291 16.45 -12.77 0.91
CA ILE A 291 17.46 -12.63 1.98
C ILE A 291 17.85 -11.16 2.15
N PHE A 292 18.08 -10.43 1.06
CA PHE A 292 18.41 -9.00 1.12
C PHE A 292 17.31 -8.17 1.81
N THR A 293 16.06 -8.30 1.38
CA THR A 293 14.93 -7.58 2.00
C THR A 293 14.74 -7.97 3.47
N LEU A 294 14.95 -9.24 3.82
CA LEU A 294 14.85 -9.71 5.19
C LEU A 294 15.95 -9.10 6.11
N ILE A 295 17.18 -8.98 5.62
CA ILE A 295 18.27 -8.29 6.34
C ILE A 295 17.92 -6.82 6.55
N CYS A 296 17.45 -6.13 5.51
CA CYS A 296 17.01 -4.74 5.60
C CYS A 296 15.83 -4.56 6.57
N GLU A 297 14.90 -5.52 6.60
CA GLU A 297 13.75 -5.53 7.53
C GLU A 297 14.18 -5.59 8.98
N VAL A 298 15.07 -6.51 9.31
CA VAL A 298 15.64 -6.62 10.66
C VAL A 298 16.41 -5.35 11.02
N PHE A 299 17.22 -4.84 10.09
CA PHE A 299 18.01 -3.62 10.31
C PHE A 299 17.13 -2.40 10.58
N THR A 300 16.08 -2.17 9.79
CA THR A 300 15.13 -1.06 10.00
C THR A 300 14.38 -1.20 11.33
N GLY A 301 14.03 -2.43 11.74
CA GLY A 301 13.43 -2.70 13.04
C GLY A 301 14.36 -2.34 14.21
N ILE A 302 15.65 -2.66 14.09
CA ILE A 302 16.68 -2.30 15.07
C ILE A 302 16.84 -0.77 15.14
N LEU A 303 16.92 -0.11 13.98
CA LEU A 303 17.02 1.37 13.92
C LEU A 303 15.84 2.05 14.61
N MET A 304 14.60 1.59 14.36
CA MET A 304 13.40 2.16 15.00
C MET A 304 13.43 2.07 16.52
N TYR A 305 13.95 0.97 17.06
CA TYR A 305 13.97 0.76 18.51
C TYR A 305 15.10 1.50 19.21
N TYR A 306 16.31 1.50 18.64
CA TYR A 306 17.50 2.06 19.31
C TYR A 306 17.79 3.52 18.97
N LEU A 307 17.21 4.04 17.88
CA LEU A 307 17.39 5.44 17.43
C LEU A 307 16.07 6.23 17.43
N ASP A 308 15.09 5.81 18.23
CA ASP A 308 13.83 6.53 18.44
C ASP A 308 13.12 6.91 17.12
N PHE A 309 12.89 5.92 16.27
CA PHE A 309 12.16 6.07 15.00
C PHE A 309 12.75 7.12 14.05
N PRO A 310 13.99 6.96 13.54
CA PRO A 310 14.54 7.88 12.56
C PRO A 310 13.57 8.12 11.38
N PHE A 311 13.62 9.34 10.84
CA PHE A 311 12.78 9.71 9.69
C PHE A 311 12.86 8.62 8.58
N ALA A 312 11.73 8.32 7.97
CA ALA A 312 11.54 7.30 6.94
C ALA A 312 11.75 5.83 7.39
N SER A 313 12.21 5.52 8.61
CA SER A 313 12.41 4.13 9.06
C SER A 313 11.11 3.31 9.05
N GLN A 314 9.98 3.89 9.49
CA GLN A 314 8.68 3.25 9.51
C GLN A 314 8.12 2.97 8.10
N PRO A 315 8.07 3.96 7.16
CA PRO A 315 7.67 3.71 5.78
C PRO A 315 8.55 2.68 5.08
N LEU A 316 9.85 2.72 5.30
CA LEU A 316 10.79 1.77 4.71
C LEU A 316 10.56 0.36 5.21
N HIS A 317 10.37 0.17 6.54
CA HIS A 317 10.06 -1.13 7.14
C HIS A 317 8.76 -1.72 6.57
N LEU A 318 7.69 -0.94 6.46
CA LEU A 318 6.43 -1.39 5.85
C LEU A 318 6.59 -1.76 4.36
N LEU A 319 7.33 -0.96 3.60
CA LEU A 319 7.61 -1.24 2.19
C LEU A 319 8.42 -2.52 2.04
N LEU A 320 9.48 -2.71 2.83
CA LEU A 320 10.32 -3.91 2.82
C LEU A 320 9.52 -5.16 3.19
N ALA A 321 8.63 -5.10 4.18
CA ALA A 321 7.72 -6.20 4.54
C ALA A 321 6.83 -6.61 3.36
N SER A 322 6.28 -5.62 2.64
CA SER A 322 5.44 -5.88 1.46
C SER A 322 6.25 -6.44 0.28
N LEU A 323 7.49 -5.99 0.07
CA LEU A 323 8.42 -6.53 -0.93
C LEU A 323 8.85 -7.96 -0.59
N LEU A 324 9.16 -8.24 0.68
CA LEU A 324 9.48 -9.59 1.17
C LEU A 324 8.33 -10.55 0.88
N PHE A 325 7.11 -10.16 1.24
CA PHE A 325 5.90 -10.94 0.95
C PHE A 325 5.74 -11.22 -0.56
N GLY A 326 5.87 -10.20 -1.40
CA GLY A 326 5.76 -10.37 -2.86
C GLY A 326 6.86 -11.26 -3.45
N ALA A 327 8.10 -11.13 -2.98
CA ALA A 327 9.22 -11.96 -3.41
C ALA A 327 9.04 -13.44 -3.00
N GLN A 328 8.56 -13.70 -1.77
CA GLN A 328 8.24 -15.05 -1.29
C GLN A 328 7.10 -15.67 -2.10
N LEU A 329 6.03 -14.91 -2.41
CA LEU A 329 4.95 -15.37 -3.29
C LEU A 329 5.46 -15.70 -4.70
N TYR A 330 6.28 -14.84 -5.27
CA TYR A 330 6.87 -15.10 -6.59
C TYR A 330 7.71 -16.36 -6.60
N PHE A 331 8.55 -16.57 -5.57
CA PHE A 331 9.30 -17.79 -5.36
C PHE A 331 8.38 -19.03 -5.27
N LEU A 332 7.33 -18.96 -4.46
CA LEU A 332 6.38 -20.05 -4.32
C LEU A 332 5.69 -20.40 -5.65
N PHE A 333 5.29 -19.41 -6.42
CA PHE A 333 4.69 -19.63 -7.75
C PHE A 333 5.70 -20.26 -8.73
N GLN A 334 6.96 -19.89 -8.67
CA GLN A 334 7.99 -20.57 -9.46
C GLN A 334 8.08 -22.06 -9.11
N LEU A 335 8.04 -22.41 -7.81
CA LEU A 335 8.08 -23.81 -7.35
C LEU A 335 6.90 -24.67 -7.84
N PHE A 336 5.70 -24.08 -7.91
CA PHE A 336 4.52 -24.80 -8.37
C PHE A 336 4.42 -24.87 -9.90
N HIS A 337 4.92 -23.89 -10.62
CA HIS A 337 4.85 -23.90 -12.09
C HIS A 337 5.85 -24.86 -12.74
N GLN A 338 6.96 -25.19 -12.08
CA GLN A 338 7.90 -26.20 -12.56
C GLN A 338 7.27 -27.60 -12.68
N ASN A 339 6.20 -27.92 -11.90
CA ASN A 339 5.55 -29.22 -11.90
C ASN A 339 4.37 -29.37 -12.87
N ILE A 340 3.87 -28.33 -13.52
CA ILE A 340 2.67 -28.38 -14.35
C ILE A 340 2.95 -28.92 -15.77
N ASN A 341 4.20 -29.05 -16.15
CA ASN A 341 4.64 -29.42 -17.53
C ASN A 341 5.32 -30.80 -17.64
N THR A 342 5.11 -31.73 -16.71
CA THR A 342 5.39 -33.13 -17.00
C THR A 342 4.28 -33.63 -17.93
N PRO A 343 4.57 -34.02 -19.20
CA PRO A 343 3.60 -34.77 -19.98
C PRO A 343 3.38 -36.09 -19.23
N THR A 344 2.17 -36.39 -18.84
CA THR A 344 1.73 -37.77 -18.58
C THR A 344 1.91 -38.47 -19.93
N TYR A 345 2.98 -39.21 -20.11
CA TYR A 345 3.02 -40.28 -21.11
C TYR A 345 2.16 -41.36 -20.54
N ASP A 346 0.92 -41.43 -21.03
CA ASP A 346 0.10 -42.66 -20.91
C ASP A 346 0.87 -43.77 -21.66
N LEU A 347 1.33 -44.77 -20.91
CA LEU A 347 1.83 -46.04 -21.41
C LEU A 347 0.65 -46.91 -21.85
#